data_b2757d7b9c5192b2c930dae3bef15f06
#
_entry.id   b2757d7b9c5192b2c930dae3bef15f06
#
_cell.length_a   1.000
_cell.length_b   1.000
_cell.length_c   1.000
_cell.angle_alpha   90.00
_cell.angle_beta   90.00
_cell.angle_gamma   90.00
#
_symmetry.space_group_name_H-M   'P 1'
#
loop_
_entity.id
_entity.type
_entity.pdbx_description
1 polymer ?
#
loop_
_entity_poly.entity_id
_entity_poly.type
_entity_poly.pdbx_seq_one_letter_code
_entity_poly.pdbx_strand_id
1 'polypeptide(L)'
;MTVFEELKRRGLLAQLTDEEEIKELINAGKATFYIGFDPTADSLHVGHFMALCLMKRLQMAGNKPIVLIGGGTAMIGDPSGKTDMRKMMTKETINHNVECFKKQMSHFIDFSDDKAIIVNNGDWLLDLNYVDVLRDRSEERRVGKEC
;
A
#
# COMPACT_ATOMS: atom_id res chain seq x y z
N MET A 1 3.28 27.14 -4.58
CA MET A 1 4.02 25.89 -4.79
C MET A 1 3.03 24.76 -4.79
N THR A 2 2.93 24.00 -5.87
CA THR A 2 2.03 22.85 -5.96
C THR A 2 2.58 21.66 -5.18
N VAL A 3 1.72 20.65 -4.89
CA VAL A 3 2.18 19.45 -4.18
C VAL A 3 3.24 18.70 -4.98
N PHE A 4 3.11 18.65 -6.30
CA PHE A 4 4.12 18.02 -7.17
C PHE A 4 5.48 18.71 -7.08
N GLU A 5 5.51 20.04 -7.14
CA GLU A 5 6.75 20.83 -6.98
C GLU A 5 7.39 20.64 -5.62
N GLU A 6 6.58 20.56 -4.56
CA GLU A 6 7.07 20.27 -3.21
C GLU A 6 7.73 18.89 -3.13
N LEU A 7 7.08 17.85 -3.67
CA LEU A 7 7.63 16.49 -3.69
C LEU A 7 8.94 16.42 -4.48
N LYS A 8 8.99 17.09 -5.65
CA LYS A 8 10.19 17.16 -6.48
C LYS A 8 11.35 17.88 -5.76
N ARG A 9 11.08 19.02 -5.14
CA ARG A 9 12.06 19.80 -4.39
C ARG A 9 12.63 19.05 -3.17
N ARG A 10 11.82 18.19 -2.56
CA ARG A 10 12.23 17.37 -1.40
C ARG A 10 12.94 16.07 -1.79
N GLY A 11 13.07 15.78 -3.08
CA GLY A 11 13.68 14.55 -3.57
C GLY A 11 12.83 13.30 -3.28
N LEU A 12 11.52 13.47 -3.17
CA LEU A 12 10.58 12.36 -2.90
C LEU A 12 10.06 11.69 -4.18
N LEU A 13 10.45 12.19 -5.36
CA LEU A 13 10.12 11.62 -6.65
C LEU A 13 11.38 10.96 -7.23
N ALA A 14 11.41 9.64 -7.23
CA ALA A 14 12.52 8.87 -7.80
C ALA A 14 12.23 8.43 -9.23
N GLN A 15 11.02 7.93 -9.50
CA GLN A 15 10.60 7.41 -10.78
C GLN A 15 9.08 7.56 -10.93
N LEU A 16 8.63 7.92 -12.13
CA LEU A 16 7.22 8.09 -12.47
C LEU A 16 6.94 7.34 -13.78
N THR A 17 5.74 6.79 -13.89
CA THR A 17 5.27 6.14 -15.13
C THR A 17 4.84 7.17 -16.17
N ASP A 18 4.10 8.20 -15.73
CA ASP A 18 3.67 9.35 -16.54
C ASP A 18 3.72 10.61 -15.67
N GLU A 19 4.72 11.48 -15.93
CA GLU A 19 4.95 12.67 -15.09
C GLU A 19 3.82 13.69 -15.24
N GLU A 20 3.33 13.93 -16.45
CA GLU A 20 2.35 14.99 -16.70
C GLU A 20 0.97 14.59 -16.16
N GLU A 21 0.52 13.37 -16.40
CA GLU A 21 -0.76 12.88 -15.90
C GLU A 21 -0.79 12.86 -14.37
N ILE A 22 0.27 12.32 -13.75
CA ILE A 22 0.39 12.25 -12.28
C ILE A 22 0.39 13.65 -11.68
N LYS A 23 1.15 14.57 -12.27
CA LYS A 23 1.24 15.97 -11.83
C LYS A 23 -0.12 16.66 -11.88
N GLU A 24 -0.85 16.51 -12.98
CA GLU A 24 -2.20 17.09 -13.11
C GLU A 24 -3.16 16.53 -12.07
N LEU A 25 -3.21 15.21 -11.88
CA LEU A 25 -4.11 14.55 -10.95
C LEU A 25 -3.85 14.94 -9.50
N ILE A 26 -2.59 14.88 -9.05
CA ILE A 26 -2.27 15.17 -7.64
C ILE A 26 -2.37 16.65 -7.31
N ASN A 27 -2.04 17.54 -8.24
CA ASN A 27 -2.19 18.98 -8.05
C ASN A 27 -3.66 19.42 -8.03
N ALA A 28 -4.53 18.71 -8.77
CA ALA A 28 -5.96 18.94 -8.76
C ALA A 28 -6.68 18.36 -7.53
N GLY A 29 -5.98 17.58 -6.68
CA GLY A 29 -6.57 16.88 -5.54
C GLY A 29 -7.58 15.79 -5.95
N LYS A 30 -7.42 15.18 -7.11
CA LYS A 30 -8.36 14.20 -7.69
C LYS A 30 -7.81 12.77 -7.69
N ALA A 31 -6.56 12.58 -7.29
CA ALA A 31 -5.97 11.26 -7.27
C ALA A 31 -6.50 10.42 -6.10
N THR A 32 -6.91 9.20 -6.41
CA THR A 32 -7.02 8.13 -5.41
C THR A 32 -5.81 7.24 -5.55
N PHE A 33 -5.07 7.01 -4.47
CA PHE A 33 -3.81 6.28 -4.51
C PHE A 33 -3.68 5.37 -3.29
N TYR A 34 -2.85 4.34 -3.38
CA TYR A 34 -2.59 3.46 -2.24
C TYR A 34 -1.10 3.32 -1.95
N ILE A 35 -0.80 3.00 -0.70
CA ILE A 35 0.52 2.53 -0.26
C ILE A 35 0.31 1.28 0.59
N GLY A 36 1.10 0.23 0.30
CA GLY A 36 1.04 -1.05 1.01
C GLY A 36 1.98 -1.09 2.21
N PHE A 37 1.51 -1.73 3.29
CA PHE A 37 2.25 -1.92 4.54
C PHE A 37 2.06 -3.35 5.03
N ASP A 38 3.15 -4.12 5.13
CA ASP A 38 3.10 -5.48 5.69
C ASP A 38 3.19 -5.46 7.21
N PRO A 39 2.21 -6.04 7.93
CA PRO A 39 2.14 -6.02 9.39
C PRO A 39 3.06 -7.06 10.02
N THR A 40 4.37 -6.93 9.80
CA THR A 40 5.41 -7.86 10.25
C THR A 40 5.84 -7.67 11.70
N ALA A 41 5.37 -6.61 12.35
CA ALA A 41 5.58 -6.27 13.75
C ALA A 41 4.36 -5.52 14.30
N ASP A 42 4.30 -5.31 15.60
CA ASP A 42 3.24 -4.57 16.28
C ASP A 42 3.42 -3.04 16.24
N SER A 43 4.53 -2.57 15.68
CA SER A 43 4.82 -1.15 15.54
C SER A 43 5.37 -0.78 14.17
N LEU A 44 5.04 0.43 13.73
CA LEU A 44 5.62 1.07 12.56
C LEU A 44 7.09 1.41 12.82
N HIS A 45 7.89 1.38 11.77
CA HIS A 45 9.29 1.82 11.79
C HIS A 45 9.52 3.05 10.89
N VAL A 46 10.75 3.57 10.85
CA VAL A 46 11.08 4.79 10.11
C VAL A 46 10.74 4.72 8.62
N GLY A 47 10.86 3.55 7.98
CA GLY A 47 10.46 3.38 6.58
C GLY A 47 8.96 3.58 6.37
N HIS A 48 8.13 3.05 7.26
CA HIS A 48 6.68 3.30 7.25
C HIS A 48 6.36 4.79 7.49
N PHE A 49 7.08 5.44 8.41
CA PHE A 49 6.89 6.86 8.69
C PHE A 49 7.14 7.72 7.44
N MET A 50 8.18 7.44 6.66
CA MET A 50 8.46 8.15 5.41
C MET A 50 7.31 8.02 4.41
N ALA A 51 6.77 6.82 4.24
CA ALA A 51 5.62 6.56 3.38
C ALA A 51 4.36 7.28 3.88
N LEU A 52 4.11 7.28 5.18
CA LEU A 52 2.98 8.01 5.79
C LEU A 52 3.12 9.53 5.64
N CYS A 53 4.34 10.08 5.71
CA CYS A 53 4.58 11.49 5.44
C CYS A 53 4.25 11.88 4.00
N LEU A 54 4.61 11.04 3.03
CA LEU A 54 4.21 11.23 1.63
C LEU A 54 2.68 11.18 1.49
N MET A 55 2.06 10.14 2.04
CA MET A 55 0.61 9.95 2.00
C MET A 55 -0.13 11.14 2.62
N LYS A 56 0.35 11.64 3.76
CA LYS A 56 -0.21 12.83 4.43
C LYS A 56 -0.12 14.08 3.57
N ARG A 57 1.00 14.32 2.90
CA ARG A 57 1.16 15.48 2.00
C ARG A 57 0.17 15.46 0.84
N LEU A 58 0.00 14.29 0.22
CA LEU A 58 -0.97 14.10 -0.85
C LEU A 58 -2.40 14.28 -0.34
N GLN A 59 -2.72 13.76 0.85
CA GLN A 59 -4.04 13.98 1.47
C GLN A 59 -4.31 15.45 1.76
N MET A 60 -3.34 16.19 2.28
CA MET A 60 -3.47 17.64 2.54
C MET A 60 -3.69 18.43 1.24
N ALA A 61 -3.25 17.94 0.11
CA ALA A 61 -3.51 18.51 -1.21
C ALA A 61 -4.88 18.09 -1.81
N GLY A 62 -5.71 17.38 -1.04
CA GLY A 62 -7.07 16.97 -1.43
C GLY A 62 -7.18 15.58 -2.05
N ASN A 63 -6.07 14.86 -2.20
CA ASN A 63 -6.09 13.51 -2.74
C ASN A 63 -6.55 12.49 -1.70
N LYS A 64 -7.12 11.36 -2.17
CA LYS A 64 -7.68 10.32 -1.31
C LYS A 64 -6.72 9.14 -1.15
N PRO A 65 -6.08 8.96 0.02
CA PRO A 65 -5.25 7.81 0.27
C PRO A 65 -6.05 6.57 0.64
N ILE A 66 -5.57 5.43 0.16
CA ILE A 66 -5.96 4.09 0.58
C ILE A 66 -4.76 3.48 1.31
N VAL A 67 -4.91 3.22 2.60
CA VAL A 67 -3.92 2.48 3.38
C VAL A 67 -4.17 0.99 3.16
N LEU A 68 -3.29 0.32 2.43
CA LEU A 68 -3.40 -1.11 2.16
C LEU A 68 -2.54 -1.90 3.15
N ILE A 69 -3.17 -2.65 4.04
CA ILE A 69 -2.47 -3.52 4.98
C ILE A 69 -2.36 -4.92 4.39
N GLY A 70 -1.14 -5.45 4.36
CA GLY A 70 -0.80 -6.75 3.79
C GLY A 70 -1.05 -7.92 4.73
N GLY A 71 -2.26 -8.06 5.32
CA GLY A 71 -2.58 -9.17 6.23
C GLY A 71 -2.52 -10.54 5.55
N GLY A 72 -2.91 -10.63 4.28
CA GLY A 72 -2.80 -11.86 3.50
C GLY A 72 -1.37 -12.13 3.02
N THR A 73 -0.68 -11.11 2.51
CA THR A 73 0.71 -11.24 2.03
C THR A 73 1.70 -11.52 3.15
N ALA A 74 1.47 -11.01 4.35
CA ALA A 74 2.30 -11.30 5.52
C ALA A 74 2.28 -12.78 5.94
N MET A 75 1.23 -13.53 5.58
CA MET A 75 1.17 -14.97 5.82
C MET A 75 2.10 -15.77 4.92
N ILE A 76 2.40 -15.26 3.72
CA ILE A 76 3.28 -15.91 2.75
C ILE A 76 4.75 -15.63 3.10
N GLY A 77 5.03 -14.47 3.68
CA GLY A 77 6.38 -13.97 3.93
C GLY A 77 7.01 -13.35 2.69
N ASP A 78 7.97 -12.45 2.92
CA ASP A 78 8.73 -11.82 1.84
C ASP A 78 9.93 -12.71 1.46
N PRO A 79 10.04 -13.20 0.20
CA PRO A 79 11.16 -14.01 -0.26
C PRO A 79 12.44 -13.19 -0.50
N SER A 80 12.43 -11.87 -0.30
CA SER A 80 13.58 -11.01 -0.59
C SER A 80 14.74 -11.21 0.39
N GLY A 81 15.56 -12.21 0.12
CA GLY A 81 17.01 -12.16 0.30
C GLY A 81 17.61 -12.25 1.70
N LYS A 82 16.90 -12.64 2.76
CA LYS A 82 17.51 -13.00 4.04
C LYS A 82 17.30 -14.47 4.35
N THR A 83 18.40 -15.19 4.46
CA THR A 83 18.53 -16.64 4.74
C THR A 83 18.01 -17.09 6.10
N ASP A 84 17.52 -16.20 6.94
CA ASP A 84 16.78 -16.58 8.13
C ASP A 84 15.34 -16.92 7.73
N MET A 85 14.99 -18.20 7.85
CA MET A 85 13.61 -18.65 7.80
C MET A 85 12.80 -17.79 8.77
N ARG A 86 12.13 -16.75 8.26
CA ARG A 86 11.18 -15.97 9.07
C ARG A 86 10.16 -16.97 9.63
N LYS A 87 10.08 -17.03 10.95
CA LYS A 87 9.03 -17.82 11.62
C LYS A 87 7.71 -17.38 10.97
N MET A 88 7.01 -18.32 10.36
CA MET A 88 5.68 -18.06 9.82
C MET A 88 4.83 -17.49 10.96
N MET A 89 4.39 -16.25 10.80
CA MET A 89 3.54 -15.61 11.80
C MET A 89 2.18 -16.31 11.83
N THR A 90 1.63 -16.50 13.02
CA THR A 90 0.27 -17.02 13.13
C THR A 90 -0.75 -15.97 12.68
N LYS A 91 -1.93 -16.41 12.27
CA LYS A 91 -3.03 -15.53 11.89
C LYS A 91 -3.41 -14.55 13.02
N GLU A 92 -3.35 -15.02 14.26
CA GLU A 92 -3.62 -14.22 15.47
C GLU A 92 -2.58 -13.10 15.62
N THR A 93 -1.29 -13.40 15.43
CA THR A 93 -0.22 -12.40 15.49
C THR A 93 -0.37 -11.36 14.39
N ILE A 94 -0.68 -11.78 13.16
CA ILE A 94 -0.92 -10.86 12.04
C ILE A 94 -2.10 -9.95 12.32
N ASN A 95 -3.22 -10.49 12.80
CA ASN A 95 -4.40 -9.70 13.13
C ASN A 95 -4.10 -8.68 14.24
N HIS A 96 -3.36 -9.08 15.28
CA HIS A 96 -2.91 -8.16 16.31
C HIS A 96 -2.08 -7.00 15.73
N ASN A 97 -1.10 -7.30 14.88
CA ASN A 97 -0.26 -6.30 14.24
C ASN A 97 -1.08 -5.37 13.33
N VAL A 98 -2.06 -5.90 12.59
CA VAL A 98 -2.99 -5.11 11.77
C VAL A 98 -3.71 -4.06 12.61
N GLU A 99 -4.26 -4.45 13.76
CA GLU A 99 -4.95 -3.50 14.65
C GLU A 99 -3.99 -2.46 15.26
N CYS A 100 -2.76 -2.87 15.60
CA CYS A 100 -1.72 -1.93 16.04
C CYS A 100 -1.38 -0.92 14.94
N PHE A 101 -1.24 -1.36 13.70
CA PHE A 101 -0.97 -0.49 12.54
C PHE A 101 -2.10 0.50 12.30
N LYS A 102 -3.36 0.04 12.28
CA LYS A 102 -4.54 0.91 12.13
C LYS A 102 -4.54 2.03 13.16
N LYS A 103 -4.30 1.69 14.43
CA LYS A 103 -4.25 2.66 15.52
C LYS A 103 -3.13 3.69 15.33
N GLN A 104 -1.92 3.24 14.97
CA GLN A 104 -0.77 4.13 14.78
C GLN A 104 -0.95 5.02 13.54
N MET A 105 -1.46 4.47 12.43
CA MET A 105 -1.68 5.22 11.19
C MET A 105 -2.75 6.30 11.33
N SER A 106 -3.74 6.12 12.21
CA SER A 106 -4.77 7.12 12.48
C SER A 106 -4.25 8.41 13.10
N HIS A 107 -3.02 8.42 13.64
CA HIS A 107 -2.35 9.64 14.09
C HIS A 107 -1.79 10.50 12.94
N PHE A 108 -1.58 9.89 11.78
CA PHE A 108 -1.00 10.56 10.60
C PHE A 108 -2.05 10.89 9.54
N ILE A 109 -2.92 9.94 9.25
CA ILE A 109 -3.91 10.01 8.17
C ILE A 109 -5.30 10.31 8.76
N ASP A 110 -5.99 11.23 8.12
CA ASP A 110 -7.38 11.57 8.50
C ASP A 110 -8.34 10.62 7.76
N PHE A 111 -8.99 9.75 8.53
CA PHE A 111 -9.99 8.80 8.02
C PHE A 111 -11.43 9.28 8.17
N SER A 112 -11.65 10.49 8.70
CA SER A 112 -12.98 11.06 8.84
C SER A 112 -13.60 11.39 7.48
N ASP A 113 -14.92 11.38 7.39
CA ASP A 113 -15.69 11.84 6.22
C ASP A 113 -15.24 11.21 4.89
N ASP A 114 -14.82 9.94 4.93
CA ASP A 114 -14.34 9.20 3.74
C ASP A 114 -13.12 9.84 3.03
N LYS A 115 -12.33 10.65 3.77
CA LYS A 115 -11.11 11.29 3.25
C LYS A 115 -9.96 10.32 3.01
N ALA A 116 -10.00 9.17 3.66
CA ALA A 116 -9.09 8.05 3.48
C ALA A 116 -9.80 6.75 3.87
N ILE A 117 -9.31 5.63 3.35
CA ILE A 117 -9.80 4.31 3.74
C ILE A 117 -8.64 3.39 4.11
N ILE A 118 -8.90 2.45 5.01
CA ILE A 118 -8.00 1.34 5.32
C ILE A 118 -8.60 0.07 4.74
N VAL A 119 -7.80 -0.69 4.02
CA VAL A 119 -8.17 -2.01 3.50
C VAL A 119 -7.11 -3.04 3.89
N ASN A 120 -7.54 -4.27 4.11
CA ASN A 120 -6.66 -5.40 4.42
C ASN A 120 -6.75 -6.40 3.26
N ASN A 121 -5.65 -6.69 2.58
CA ASN A 121 -5.68 -7.63 1.47
C ASN A 121 -6.00 -9.08 1.91
N GLY A 122 -5.89 -9.39 3.19
CA GLY A 122 -6.39 -10.64 3.75
C GLY A 122 -7.87 -10.88 3.52
N ASP A 123 -8.68 -9.80 3.44
CA ASP A 123 -10.13 -9.90 3.28
C ASP A 123 -10.55 -10.51 1.93
N TRP A 124 -9.68 -10.45 0.91
CA TRP A 124 -9.95 -11.07 -0.40
C TRP A 124 -8.94 -12.13 -0.82
N LEU A 125 -7.67 -12.08 -0.34
CA LEU A 125 -6.66 -13.05 -0.74
C LEU A 125 -6.84 -14.40 -0.05
N LEU A 126 -7.31 -14.42 1.21
CA LEU A 126 -7.40 -15.66 1.99
C LEU A 126 -8.54 -16.56 1.53
N ASP A 127 -9.53 -16.02 0.85
CA ASP A 127 -10.68 -16.76 0.31
C ASP A 127 -10.47 -17.24 -1.14
N LEU A 128 -9.34 -16.90 -1.75
CA LEU A 128 -9.04 -17.29 -3.13
C LEU A 128 -8.73 -18.80 -3.23
N ASN A 129 -9.34 -19.43 -4.23
CA ASN A 129 -8.98 -20.80 -4.59
C ASN A 129 -7.72 -20.78 -5.46
N TYR A 130 -6.71 -21.57 -5.07
CA TYR A 130 -5.42 -21.63 -5.78
C TYR A 130 -5.56 -22.04 -7.25
N VAL A 131 -6.43 -23.00 -7.56
CA VAL A 131 -6.64 -23.48 -8.93
C VAL A 131 -7.30 -22.42 -9.79
N ASP A 132 -8.27 -21.69 -9.24
CA ASP A 132 -8.95 -20.61 -9.95
C ASP A 132 -7.99 -19.45 -10.28
N VAL A 133 -7.15 -19.06 -9.30
CA VAL A 133 -6.10 -18.05 -9.51
C VAL A 133 -5.12 -18.48 -10.61
N LEU A 134 -4.69 -19.74 -10.61
CA LEU A 134 -3.79 -20.26 -11.66
C LEU A 134 -4.45 -20.24 -13.04
N ARG A 135 -5.73 -20.58 -13.12
CA ARG A 135 -6.49 -20.56 -14.37
C ARG A 135 -6.59 -19.13 -14.93
N ASP A 136 -7.02 -18.18 -14.12
CA ASP A 136 -7.18 -16.77 -14.52
C ASP A 136 -5.83 -16.17 -14.96
N ARG A 137 -4.76 -16.41 -14.22
CA ARG A 137 -3.40 -15.99 -14.60
C ARG A 137 -2.91 -16.63 -15.90
N SER A 138 -3.33 -17.85 -16.20
CA SER A 138 -2.96 -18.51 -17.46
C SER A 138 -3.71 -17.95 -18.67
N GLU A 139 -4.90 -17.44 -18.48
CA GLU A 139 -5.68 -16.72 -19.50
C GLU A 139 -5.05 -15.37 -19.84
N GLU A 140 -4.66 -14.58 -18.85
CA GLU A 140 -3.94 -13.31 -19.04
C GLU A 140 -2.63 -13.49 -19.85
N ARG A 141 -1.91 -14.58 -19.62
CA ARG A 141 -0.69 -14.89 -20.40
C ARG A 141 -0.97 -15.23 -21.86
N ARG A 142 -2.16 -15.72 -22.20
CA ARG A 142 -2.56 -15.97 -23.58
C ARG A 142 -2.85 -14.66 -24.31
N VAL A 143 -3.56 -13.75 -23.68
CA VAL A 143 -3.86 -12.42 -24.25
C VAL A 143 -2.57 -11.60 -24.49
N GLY A 144 -1.58 -11.69 -23.62
CA GLY A 144 -0.30 -11.00 -23.79
C GLY A 144 0.63 -11.57 -24.87
N LYS A 145 0.31 -12.73 -25.48
CA LYS A 145 1.09 -13.32 -26.56
C LYS A 145 0.59 -12.96 -27.97
N GLU A 146 -0.56 -12.35 -28.06
CA GLU A 146 -1.18 -11.95 -29.34
C GLU A 146 -0.92 -10.48 -29.71
N CYS A 147 -0.04 -9.82 -28.95
CA CYS A 147 0.43 -8.44 -29.26
C CYS A 147 1.82 -8.46 -29.89
#